data_979c4145c5c8bacd209aaa3ed112f5f8
#
_entry.id   979c4145c5c8bacd209aaa3ed112f5f8
#
_cell.length_a   1.000
_cell.length_b   1.000
_cell.length_c   1.000
_cell.angle_alpha   90.00
_cell.angle_beta   90.00
_cell.angle_gamma   90.00
#
_symmetry.space_group_name_H-M   'P 1'
#
loop_
_entity.id
_entity.type
_entity.pdbx_description
1 polymer ?
#
loop_
_entity_poly.entity_id
_entity_poly.type
_entity_poly.pdbx_seq_one_letter_code
_entity_poly.pdbx_strand_id
1 'polypeptide(L)'
;MCASRWHPGTDRLAAGHSAVASWQCGHRAQHGFQAAGAHLSTAPDQLEKASRGSLDINPWLDYFADTIIKAQEIAREEVNFVLAKTRFYEVYGNQLNDPQARMVSRVFAEGRKGFEGGITTKKYETIAKCPIRTASRDLSDLVAKGIITPLPGGGRTTRYELTI
;
A
#
# COMPACT_ATOMS: atom_id res chain seq x y z
N MET A 1 38.98 -51.93 -9.76
CA MET A 1 38.10 -52.66 -8.86
C MET A 1 37.05 -51.67 -8.30
N CYS A 2 35.88 -51.88 -8.73
CA CYS A 2 34.55 -51.40 -8.31
C CYS A 2 34.41 -50.07 -7.62
N ALA A 3 34.02 -49.08 -8.41
CA ALA A 3 33.35 -47.88 -8.02
C ALA A 3 31.85 -48.19 -7.81
N SER A 4 31.31 -47.93 -6.66
CA SER A 4 29.84 -47.92 -6.41
C SER A 4 29.36 -46.49 -6.46
N ARG A 5 28.55 -46.26 -7.49
CA ARG A 5 27.77 -45.07 -7.81
C ARG A 5 26.64 -44.96 -6.81
N TRP A 6 26.60 -43.90 -6.02
CA TRP A 6 25.43 -43.55 -5.21
C TRP A 6 24.69 -42.39 -5.84
N HIS A 7 23.46 -42.60 -6.24
CA HIS A 7 22.49 -41.57 -6.58
C HIS A 7 21.59 -41.35 -5.37
N PRO A 8 21.44 -40.14 -4.87
CA PRO A 8 20.25 -39.82 -4.09
C PRO A 8 19.19 -39.22 -5.04
N GLY A 9 18.04 -39.84 -4.98
CA GLY A 9 16.84 -39.38 -5.66
C GLY A 9 16.25 -38.16 -5.03
N THR A 10 15.62 -37.42 -5.88
CA THR A 10 14.35 -36.69 -5.72
C THR A 10 13.94 -36.27 -4.30
N ASP A 11 14.18 -35.01 -3.96
CA ASP A 11 13.30 -34.27 -3.09
C ASP A 11 12.82 -32.99 -3.79
N ARG A 12 11.71 -33.15 -4.50
CA ARG A 12 10.87 -32.07 -5.01
C ARG A 12 9.82 -31.73 -3.96
N LEU A 13 10.19 -31.11 -2.86
CA LEU A 13 9.25 -30.53 -1.91
C LEU A 13 9.93 -29.44 -1.10
N ALA A 14 10.27 -28.29 -1.69
CA ALA A 14 10.55 -27.05 -0.96
C ALA A 14 10.72 -25.86 -1.92
N ALA A 15 9.74 -25.60 -2.76
CA ALA A 15 9.72 -24.38 -3.57
C ALA A 15 8.40 -23.62 -3.33
N GLY A 16 8.14 -23.27 -2.09
CA GLY A 16 6.90 -22.62 -1.69
C GLY A 16 7.01 -21.50 -0.66
N HIS A 17 8.19 -21.14 -0.18
CA HIS A 17 8.29 -20.20 0.95
C HIS A 17 9.37 -19.11 0.82
N SER A 18 9.71 -18.68 -0.38
CA SER A 18 10.77 -17.66 -0.55
C SER A 18 10.32 -16.34 -1.18
N ALA A 19 9.03 -16.05 -1.24
CA ALA A 19 8.55 -14.78 -1.78
C ALA A 19 8.22 -13.72 -0.72
N VAL A 20 8.53 -13.96 0.55
CA VAL A 20 8.16 -13.04 1.66
C VAL A 20 9.34 -12.16 2.11
N ALA A 21 10.52 -12.32 1.57
CA ALA A 21 11.75 -11.75 2.12
C ALA A 21 12.41 -10.67 1.26
N SER A 22 11.65 -9.74 0.69
CA SER A 22 12.25 -8.46 0.27
C SER A 22 11.28 -7.28 0.45
N TRP A 23 10.80 -7.14 1.65
CA TRP A 23 10.06 -5.95 2.06
C TRP A 23 11.07 -4.83 2.35
N GLN A 24 11.44 -4.10 1.34
CA GLN A 24 12.05 -2.78 1.54
C GLN A 24 10.96 -1.84 2.07
N CYS A 25 10.80 -1.88 3.37
CA CYS A 25 10.02 -0.93 4.19
C CYS A 25 10.75 0.42 4.24
N GLY A 26 11.03 1.05 3.08
CA GLY A 26 11.99 2.15 3.04
C GLY A 26 11.43 3.53 2.71
N HIS A 27 10.26 3.68 2.07
CA HIS A 27 9.90 5.00 1.53
C HIS A 27 8.53 5.55 1.93
N ARG A 28 7.78 4.88 2.79
CA ARG A 28 6.39 5.26 3.02
C ARG A 28 5.95 5.56 4.44
N ALA A 29 6.73 5.20 5.43
CA ALA A 29 6.56 5.72 6.78
C ALA A 29 6.75 7.25 6.82
N GLN A 30 7.39 7.82 5.80
CA GLN A 30 7.70 9.25 5.74
C GLN A 30 6.47 10.15 5.50
N HIS A 31 5.46 9.71 4.74
CA HIS A 31 4.30 10.58 4.48
C HIS A 31 3.30 10.66 5.65
N GLY A 32 3.10 9.59 6.39
CA GLY A 32 2.33 9.63 7.65
C GLY A 32 3.03 10.43 8.73
N PHE A 33 4.35 10.32 8.80
CA PHE A 33 5.19 11.08 9.73
C PHE A 33 5.26 12.57 9.37
N GLN A 34 5.17 12.94 8.08
CA GLN A 34 5.14 14.34 7.64
C GLN A 34 3.84 15.05 8.02
N ALA A 35 2.69 14.36 7.98
CA ALA A 35 1.43 14.96 8.43
C ALA A 35 1.41 15.17 9.95
N ALA A 36 1.96 14.25 10.73
CA ALA A 36 2.18 14.43 12.16
C ALA A 36 3.28 15.49 12.45
N GLY A 37 4.31 15.55 11.61
CA GLY A 37 5.40 16.52 11.72
C GLY A 37 4.97 17.98 11.50
N ALA A 38 4.01 18.23 10.63
CA ALA A 38 3.46 19.58 10.43
C ALA A 38 2.72 20.11 11.67
N HIS A 39 2.07 19.24 12.43
CA HIS A 39 1.48 19.60 13.72
C HIS A 39 2.53 19.81 14.82
N LEU A 40 3.56 18.97 14.84
CA LEU A 40 4.65 19.09 15.81
C LEU A 40 5.52 20.34 15.59
N SER A 41 5.58 20.89 14.37
CA SER A 41 6.36 22.10 14.06
C SER A 41 5.81 23.35 14.75
N THR A 42 4.53 23.37 15.11
CA THR A 42 3.89 24.48 15.84
C THR A 42 3.93 24.31 17.36
N ALA A 43 4.40 23.16 17.87
CA ALA A 43 4.47 22.86 19.31
C ALA A 43 5.36 23.83 20.08
N PRO A 44 6.57 24.24 19.57
CA PRO A 44 7.40 25.21 20.26
C PRO A 44 6.72 26.58 20.42
N ASP A 45 6.02 27.03 19.35
CA ASP A 45 5.32 28.33 19.37
C ASP A 45 4.17 28.35 20.37
N GLN A 46 3.43 27.22 20.47
CA GLN A 46 2.32 27.09 21.43
C GLN A 46 2.86 27.01 22.87
N LEU A 47 3.95 26.29 23.09
CA LEU A 47 4.60 26.21 24.39
C LEU A 47 5.20 27.57 24.82
N GLU A 48 5.81 28.30 23.89
CA GLU A 48 6.35 29.63 24.16
C GLU A 48 5.23 30.62 24.52
N LYS A 49 4.11 30.62 23.82
CA LYS A 49 2.93 31.43 24.15
C LYS A 49 2.37 31.10 25.54
N ALA A 50 2.29 29.80 25.87
CA ALA A 50 1.81 29.37 27.18
C ALA A 50 2.78 29.75 28.31
N SER A 51 4.09 29.76 28.06
CA SER A 51 5.12 30.09 29.08
C SER A 51 5.32 31.57 29.30
N ARG A 52 5.06 32.41 28.29
CA ARG A 52 5.29 33.88 28.36
C ARG A 52 4.00 34.69 28.51
N GLY A 53 2.84 34.05 28.41
CA GLY A 53 1.53 34.70 28.48
C GLY A 53 0.93 34.74 29.87
N SER A 54 -0.39 34.79 29.94
CA SER A 54 -1.14 34.55 31.18
C SER A 54 -0.90 33.11 31.65
N LEU A 55 -1.07 32.85 32.96
CA LEU A 55 -0.95 31.51 33.56
C LEU A 55 -2.03 30.52 33.03
N ASP A 56 -2.78 30.87 32.02
CA ASP A 56 -3.77 30.05 31.37
C ASP A 56 -3.08 29.09 30.37
N ILE A 57 -2.97 27.81 30.75
CA ILE A 57 -2.40 26.75 29.96
C ILE A 57 -3.44 25.99 29.12
N ASN A 58 -4.72 26.33 29.22
CA ASN A 58 -5.80 25.60 28.51
C ASN A 58 -5.59 25.57 27.00
N PRO A 59 -5.20 26.66 26.30
CA PRO A 59 -4.97 26.60 24.86
C PRO A 59 -3.85 25.63 24.45
N TRP A 60 -2.84 25.46 25.32
CA TRP A 60 -1.77 24.49 25.07
C TRP A 60 -2.25 23.04 25.30
N LEU A 61 -3.06 22.80 26.34
CA LEU A 61 -3.65 21.50 26.62
C LEU A 61 -4.57 21.05 25.48
N ASP A 62 -5.41 21.94 24.96
CA ASP A 62 -6.30 21.68 23.83
C ASP A 62 -5.48 21.31 22.59
N TYR A 63 -4.45 22.08 22.26
CA TYR A 63 -3.53 21.78 21.17
C TYR A 63 -2.85 20.43 21.35
N PHE A 64 -2.37 20.11 22.55
CA PHE A 64 -1.70 18.86 22.86
C PHE A 64 -2.65 17.65 22.72
N ALA A 65 -3.86 17.76 23.25
CA ALA A 65 -4.90 16.74 23.13
C ALA A 65 -5.26 16.48 21.67
N ASP A 66 -5.51 17.52 20.89
CA ASP A 66 -5.79 17.43 19.44
C ASP A 66 -4.64 16.76 18.68
N THR A 67 -3.41 17.08 19.04
CA THR A 67 -2.23 16.47 18.40
C THR A 67 -2.16 14.97 18.66
N ILE A 68 -2.42 14.53 19.90
CA ILE A 68 -2.45 13.11 20.25
C ILE A 68 -3.59 12.40 19.50
N ILE A 69 -4.79 12.96 19.48
CA ILE A 69 -5.94 12.38 18.78
C ILE A 69 -5.62 12.19 17.29
N LYS A 70 -5.12 13.22 16.63
CA LYS A 70 -4.73 13.16 15.22
C LYS A 70 -3.63 12.12 14.95
N ALA A 71 -2.64 12.03 15.84
CA ALA A 71 -1.57 11.02 15.72
C ALA A 71 -2.15 9.59 15.83
N GLN A 72 -3.08 9.35 16.75
CA GLN A 72 -3.75 8.07 16.91
C GLN A 72 -4.62 7.71 15.68
N GLU A 73 -5.35 8.68 15.13
CA GLU A 73 -6.15 8.49 13.91
C GLU A 73 -5.26 8.07 12.74
N ILE A 74 -4.14 8.78 12.50
CA ILE A 74 -3.18 8.44 11.45
C ILE A 74 -2.62 7.03 11.65
N ALA A 75 -2.20 6.71 12.87
CA ALA A 75 -1.67 5.39 13.19
C ALA A 75 -2.70 4.26 12.95
N ARG A 76 -3.96 4.48 13.38
CA ARG A 76 -5.06 3.54 13.17
C ARG A 76 -5.35 3.31 11.69
N GLU A 77 -5.36 4.35 10.90
CA GLU A 77 -5.57 4.26 9.45
C GLU A 77 -4.44 3.47 8.77
N GLU A 78 -3.18 3.66 9.19
CA GLU A 78 -2.05 2.92 8.65
C GLU A 78 -2.13 1.43 8.99
N VAL A 79 -2.47 1.09 10.24
CA VAL A 79 -2.69 -0.31 10.66
C VAL A 79 -3.82 -0.94 9.86
N ASN A 80 -4.95 -0.24 9.69
CA ASN A 80 -6.08 -0.74 8.91
C ASN A 80 -5.69 -1.00 7.45
N PHE A 81 -4.88 -0.14 6.85
CA PHE A 81 -4.38 -0.33 5.49
C PHE A 81 -3.48 -1.57 5.37
N VAL A 82 -2.58 -1.79 6.33
CA VAL A 82 -1.73 -2.98 6.36
C VAL A 82 -2.57 -4.25 6.51
N LEU A 83 -3.56 -4.24 7.38
CA LEU A 83 -4.50 -5.37 7.55
C LEU A 83 -5.31 -5.65 6.29
N ALA A 84 -5.84 -4.60 5.66
CA ALA A 84 -6.60 -4.72 4.40
C ALA A 84 -5.72 -5.32 3.29
N LYS A 85 -4.47 -4.86 3.18
CA LYS A 85 -3.49 -5.41 2.23
C LYS A 85 -3.20 -6.90 2.50
N THR A 86 -3.02 -7.30 3.75
CA THR A 86 -2.76 -8.70 4.11
C THR A 86 -3.95 -9.57 3.72
N ARG A 87 -5.16 -9.17 4.12
CA ARG A 87 -6.41 -9.87 3.75
C ARG A 87 -6.59 -9.98 2.23
N PHE A 88 -6.28 -8.93 1.51
CA PHE A 88 -6.32 -8.93 0.06
C PHE A 88 -5.45 -10.03 -0.54
N TYR A 89 -4.19 -10.15 -0.10
CA TYR A 89 -3.29 -11.19 -0.61
C TYR A 89 -3.66 -12.60 -0.15
N GLU A 90 -4.25 -12.75 1.02
CA GLU A 90 -4.80 -14.04 1.49
C GLU A 90 -5.93 -14.54 0.57
N VAL A 91 -6.83 -13.64 0.16
CA VAL A 91 -8.00 -13.99 -0.65
C VAL A 91 -7.65 -14.11 -2.15
N TYR A 92 -6.90 -13.14 -2.67
CA TYR A 92 -6.71 -12.98 -4.12
C TYR A 92 -5.30 -13.33 -4.60
N GLY A 93 -4.32 -13.49 -3.71
CA GLY A 93 -2.92 -13.65 -4.08
C GLY A 93 -2.68 -14.80 -5.08
N ASN A 94 -3.33 -15.93 -4.88
CA ASN A 94 -3.22 -17.11 -5.75
C ASN A 94 -4.03 -17.00 -7.06
N GLN A 95 -4.88 -15.99 -7.21
CA GLN A 95 -5.72 -15.77 -8.38
C GLN A 95 -5.13 -14.76 -9.37
N LEU A 96 -4.04 -14.12 -8.98
CA LEU A 96 -3.37 -13.11 -9.78
C LEU A 96 -2.31 -13.74 -10.67
N ASN A 97 -2.29 -13.36 -11.95
CA ASN A 97 -1.16 -13.65 -12.83
C ASN A 97 0.00 -12.68 -12.56
N ASP A 98 1.20 -12.96 -13.11
CA ASP A 98 2.40 -12.14 -12.88
C ASP A 98 2.23 -10.64 -13.23
N PRO A 99 1.63 -10.25 -14.38
CA PRO A 99 1.34 -8.85 -14.68
C PRO A 99 0.38 -8.21 -13.68
N GLN A 100 -0.69 -8.92 -13.29
CA GLN A 100 -1.67 -8.47 -12.31
C GLN A 100 -1.03 -8.28 -10.92
N ALA A 101 -0.22 -9.24 -10.48
CA ALA A 101 0.48 -9.16 -9.22
C ALA A 101 1.43 -7.96 -9.15
N ARG A 102 2.19 -7.68 -10.25
CA ARG A 102 3.03 -6.48 -10.34
C ARG A 102 2.22 -5.20 -10.24
N MET A 103 1.08 -5.14 -10.93
CA MET A 103 0.20 -3.98 -10.89
C MET A 103 -0.37 -3.74 -9.50
N VAL A 104 -0.93 -4.77 -8.87
CA VAL A 104 -1.50 -4.71 -7.51
C VAL A 104 -0.43 -4.31 -6.49
N SER A 105 0.75 -4.92 -6.57
CA SER A 105 1.87 -4.57 -5.70
C SER A 105 2.25 -3.08 -5.84
N ARG A 106 2.23 -2.55 -7.05
CA ARG A 106 2.51 -1.14 -7.30
C ARG A 106 1.41 -0.22 -6.77
N VAL A 107 0.13 -0.60 -6.87
CA VAL A 107 -0.98 0.16 -6.27
C VAL A 107 -0.83 0.22 -4.75
N PHE A 108 -0.57 -0.91 -4.10
CA PHE A 108 -0.29 -0.93 -2.67
C PHE A 108 0.98 -0.16 -2.29
N ALA A 109 1.98 -0.10 -3.17
CA ALA A 109 3.14 0.74 -2.98
C ALA A 109 2.83 2.23 -3.04
N GLU A 110 1.78 2.74 -3.72
CA GLU A 110 1.30 4.12 -3.66
C GLU A 110 0.51 4.46 -2.37
N GLY A 111 0.10 3.48 -1.51
CA GLY A 111 -0.57 3.61 -0.25
C GLY A 111 -2.08 3.72 -0.37
N ARG A 112 -2.70 4.21 0.69
CA ARG A 112 -4.15 4.30 0.84
C ARG A 112 -4.87 5.05 -0.28
N LYS A 113 -4.26 6.09 -0.80
CA LYS A 113 -4.84 6.91 -1.89
C LYS A 113 -4.74 6.23 -3.27
N GLY A 114 -3.99 5.12 -3.37
CA GLY A 114 -3.75 4.47 -4.64
C GLY A 114 -3.10 5.40 -5.67
N PHE A 115 -3.37 5.17 -6.95
CA PHE A 115 -2.91 6.08 -7.99
C PHE A 115 -3.80 7.31 -8.11
N GLU A 116 -3.19 8.48 -8.12
CA GLU A 116 -3.89 9.70 -8.50
C GLU A 116 -4.54 9.54 -9.87
N GLY A 117 -5.86 9.76 -9.94
CA GLY A 117 -6.66 9.54 -11.14
C GLY A 117 -6.93 8.08 -11.50
N GLY A 118 -6.69 7.12 -10.60
CA GLY A 118 -7.01 5.71 -10.77
C GLY A 118 -6.06 4.94 -11.69
N ILE A 119 -6.38 3.66 -11.87
CA ILE A 119 -5.67 2.73 -12.75
C ILE A 119 -6.23 2.91 -14.16
N THR A 120 -5.38 3.18 -15.15
CA THR A 120 -5.75 3.22 -16.58
C THR A 120 -5.03 2.09 -17.31
N THR A 121 -5.55 1.69 -18.49
CA THR A 121 -4.90 0.68 -19.34
C THR A 121 -3.45 1.05 -19.66
N LYS A 122 -3.17 2.34 -19.90
CA LYS A 122 -1.83 2.84 -20.20
C LYS A 122 -0.89 2.74 -18.98
N LYS A 123 -1.38 3.07 -17.77
CA LYS A 123 -0.61 2.88 -16.53
C LYS A 123 -0.32 1.40 -16.28
N TYR A 124 -1.33 0.55 -16.52
CA TYR A 124 -1.18 -0.91 -16.39
C TYR A 124 -0.10 -1.45 -17.33
N GLU A 125 -0.17 -1.11 -18.63
CA GLU A 125 0.83 -1.48 -19.65
C GLU A 125 2.26 -1.14 -19.19
N THR A 126 2.45 0.10 -18.72
CA THR A 126 3.76 0.59 -18.27
C THR A 126 4.28 -0.17 -17.04
N ILE A 127 3.42 -0.41 -16.05
CA ILE A 127 3.81 -1.03 -14.77
C ILE A 127 3.98 -2.54 -14.94
N ALA A 128 3.05 -3.20 -15.60
CA ALA A 128 3.06 -4.63 -15.81
C ALA A 128 4.03 -5.06 -16.92
N LYS A 129 4.54 -4.09 -17.72
CA LYS A 129 5.42 -4.32 -18.88
C LYS A 129 4.84 -5.34 -19.85
N CYS A 130 3.59 -5.16 -20.23
CA CYS A 130 2.86 -6.06 -21.12
C CYS A 130 2.17 -5.27 -22.26
N PRO A 131 1.86 -5.90 -23.41
CA PRO A 131 1.16 -5.25 -24.49
C PRO A 131 -0.22 -4.72 -24.06
N ILE A 132 -0.69 -3.63 -24.68
CA ILE A 132 -1.96 -2.98 -24.35
C ILE A 132 -3.19 -3.93 -24.45
N ARG A 133 -3.16 -4.90 -25.36
CA ARG A 133 -4.19 -5.93 -25.46
C ARG A 133 -4.24 -6.83 -24.21
N THR A 134 -3.08 -7.22 -23.70
CA THR A 134 -2.95 -7.98 -22.46
C THR A 134 -3.44 -7.15 -21.28
N ALA A 135 -3.01 -5.88 -21.21
CA ALA A 135 -3.44 -4.95 -20.17
C ALA A 135 -4.98 -4.80 -20.13
N SER A 136 -5.62 -4.66 -21.30
CA SER A 136 -7.09 -4.56 -21.38
C SER A 136 -7.79 -5.84 -20.91
N ARG A 137 -7.27 -7.02 -21.32
CA ARG A 137 -7.82 -8.31 -20.90
C ARG A 137 -7.64 -8.55 -19.40
N ASP A 138 -6.47 -8.24 -18.88
CA ASP A 138 -6.16 -8.40 -17.46
C ASP A 138 -7.01 -7.47 -16.58
N LEU A 139 -7.26 -6.24 -17.01
CA LEU A 139 -8.18 -5.33 -16.32
C LEU A 139 -9.61 -5.85 -16.32
N SER A 140 -10.10 -6.40 -17.45
CA SER A 140 -11.42 -7.01 -17.51
C SER A 140 -11.55 -8.25 -16.59
N ASP A 141 -10.50 -9.05 -16.51
CA ASP A 141 -10.44 -10.22 -15.61
C ASP A 141 -10.43 -9.77 -14.12
N LEU A 142 -9.67 -8.73 -13.79
CA LEU A 142 -9.67 -8.17 -12.43
C LEU A 142 -11.03 -7.60 -12.04
N VAL A 143 -11.76 -6.98 -12.97
CA VAL A 143 -13.14 -6.52 -12.74
C VAL A 143 -14.07 -7.71 -12.52
N ALA A 144 -13.98 -8.76 -13.35
CA ALA A 144 -14.79 -9.95 -13.22
C ALA A 144 -14.56 -10.68 -11.87
N LYS A 145 -13.35 -10.63 -11.34
CA LYS A 145 -12.98 -11.14 -10.01
C LYS A 145 -13.38 -10.21 -8.85
N GLY A 146 -13.91 -9.02 -9.14
CA GLY A 146 -14.28 -8.03 -8.12
C GLY A 146 -13.09 -7.37 -7.41
N ILE A 147 -11.89 -7.52 -7.97
CA ILE A 147 -10.64 -7.00 -7.39
C ILE A 147 -10.51 -5.49 -7.64
N ILE A 148 -11.01 -5.03 -8.78
CA ILE A 148 -11.04 -3.61 -9.14
C ILE A 148 -12.46 -3.21 -9.57
N THR A 149 -12.82 -1.96 -9.31
CA THR A 149 -14.10 -1.37 -9.73
C THR A 149 -13.85 -0.21 -10.71
N PRO A 150 -14.66 -0.10 -11.78
CA PRO A 150 -14.58 1.05 -12.66
C PRO A 150 -15.09 2.31 -11.95
N LEU A 151 -14.34 3.40 -12.06
CA LEU A 151 -14.74 4.70 -11.53
C LEU A 151 -15.78 5.34 -12.46
N PRO A 152 -16.79 6.05 -11.90
CA PRO A 152 -17.77 6.79 -12.68
C PRO A 152 -17.09 7.91 -13.48
N GLY A 153 -17.62 8.20 -14.68
CA GLY A 153 -17.08 9.24 -15.57
C GLY A 153 -16.23 8.70 -16.72
N GLY A 154 -16.32 7.39 -16.99
CA GLY A 154 -15.62 6.72 -18.09
C GLY A 154 -16.10 7.20 -19.47
N GLY A 155 -15.32 8.09 -20.11
CA GLY A 155 -15.38 8.37 -21.52
C GLY A 155 -14.35 7.51 -22.26
N ARG A 156 -13.52 8.15 -23.08
CA ARG A 156 -12.48 7.49 -23.89
C ARG A 156 -11.42 6.70 -23.10
N THR A 157 -11.30 6.92 -21.79
CA THR A 157 -10.35 6.25 -20.91
C THR A 157 -11.03 5.83 -19.61
N THR A 158 -11.39 4.56 -19.51
CA THR A 158 -11.93 3.99 -18.28
C THR A 158 -10.84 3.97 -17.20
N ARG A 159 -11.22 4.39 -15.99
CA ARG A 159 -10.35 4.38 -14.80
C ARG A 159 -10.87 3.34 -13.83
N TYR A 160 -9.97 2.70 -13.12
CA TYR A 160 -10.31 1.66 -12.15
C TYR A 160 -9.68 1.97 -10.80
N GLU A 161 -10.31 1.51 -9.76
CA GLU A 161 -9.83 1.59 -8.38
C GLU A 161 -9.78 0.18 -7.77
N LEU A 162 -8.81 -0.06 -6.89
CA LEU A 162 -8.69 -1.33 -6.18
C LEU A 162 -9.76 -1.40 -5.08
N THR A 163 -10.50 -2.49 -5.02
CA THR A 163 -11.47 -2.77 -3.96
C THR A 163 -10.72 -3.31 -2.74
N ILE A 164 -10.61 -2.51 -1.68
CA ILE A 164 -9.88 -2.85 -0.45
C ILE A 164 -10.83 -2.82 0.74
#